data_1f456fa9bf5898571cf2b745665d017e
#
_entry.id   1f456fa9bf5898571cf2b745665d017e
#
_cell.length_a   1.000
_cell.length_b   1.000
_cell.length_c   1.000
_cell.angle_alpha   90.00
_cell.angle_beta   90.00
_cell.angle_gamma   90.00
#
_symmetry.space_group_name_H-M   'P 1'
#
loop_
_entity.id
_entity.type
_entity.pdbx_description
1 polymer ?
#
loop_
_entity_poly.entity_id
_entity_poly.type
_entity_poly.pdbx_seq_one_letter_code
_entity_poly.pdbx_strand_id
1 'polypeptide(L)'
;LGYPAVELGHDPKLDAGLGRLSDNATGARLADLTDFEWDIVYVFGEGDPADEINHAAGMKIVRRGRFVEDSVCLFIFKLDGKVVRHLRAPQIVHPGMGDRDVRVEPARTSPKPVSLELVYPDR
;
A
#
# COMPACT_ATOMS: atom_id res chain seq x y z
N LEU A 1 -8.34 -0.81 -20.20
CA LEU A 1 -7.26 -0.24 -19.40
C LEU A 1 -7.60 -0.24 -17.92
N GLY A 2 -6.59 -0.36 -17.10
CA GLY A 2 -6.71 -0.52 -15.65
C GLY A 2 -6.89 0.78 -14.87
N TYR A 3 -7.78 1.66 -15.32
CA TYR A 3 -8.08 2.88 -14.57
C TYR A 3 -8.92 2.57 -13.32
N PRO A 4 -8.80 3.38 -12.27
CA PRO A 4 -9.64 3.21 -11.09
C PRO A 4 -11.13 3.25 -11.42
N ALA A 5 -11.89 2.34 -10.80
CA ALA A 5 -13.35 2.31 -10.88
C ALA A 5 -13.99 3.10 -9.74
N VAL A 6 -13.20 3.46 -8.74
CA VAL A 6 -13.60 4.26 -7.58
C VAL A 6 -12.66 5.45 -7.46
N GLU A 7 -13.07 6.47 -6.73
CA GLU A 7 -12.19 7.59 -6.43
C GLU A 7 -11.19 7.16 -5.35
N LEU A 8 -9.92 7.03 -5.72
CA LEU A 8 -8.87 6.70 -4.77
C LEU A 8 -8.54 7.93 -3.94
N GLY A 9 -8.56 7.75 -2.62
CA GLY A 9 -8.15 8.79 -1.70
C GLY A 9 -6.65 8.81 -1.47
N HIS A 10 -6.22 9.69 -0.58
CA HIS A 10 -4.87 9.68 -0.05
C HIS A 10 -4.95 10.05 1.44
N ASP A 11 -3.94 9.65 2.19
CA ASP A 11 -3.89 9.90 3.64
C ASP A 11 -2.61 10.66 3.93
N PRO A 12 -2.70 11.95 4.34
CA PRO A 12 -1.50 12.76 4.58
C PRO A 12 -0.57 12.19 5.66
N LYS A 13 -1.11 11.57 6.69
CA LYS A 13 -0.31 10.95 7.74
C LYS A 13 0.48 9.76 7.20
N LEU A 14 -0.20 8.89 6.45
CA LEU A 14 0.46 7.73 5.82
C LEU A 14 1.52 8.20 4.83
N ASP A 15 1.18 9.14 3.96
CA ASP A 15 2.12 9.66 2.95
C ASP A 15 3.36 10.27 3.59
N ALA A 16 3.18 11.09 4.62
CA ALA A 16 4.31 11.69 5.34
C ALA A 16 5.16 10.63 6.04
N GLY A 17 4.52 9.63 6.65
CA GLY A 17 5.23 8.53 7.31
C GLY A 17 6.06 7.72 6.33
N LEU A 18 5.47 7.31 5.22
CA LEU A 18 6.18 6.56 4.19
C LEU A 18 7.33 7.37 3.59
N GLY A 19 7.10 8.68 3.38
CA GLY A 19 8.14 9.57 2.88
C GLY A 19 9.34 9.63 3.80
N ARG A 20 9.13 9.74 5.12
CA ARG A 20 10.22 9.74 6.09
C ARG A 20 11.00 8.43 6.06
N LEU A 21 10.32 7.29 5.99
CA LEU A 21 10.99 5.99 5.92
C LEU A 21 11.84 5.88 4.67
N SER A 22 11.30 6.33 3.54
CA SER A 22 12.01 6.30 2.26
C SER A 22 13.23 7.22 2.25
N ASP A 23 13.09 8.43 2.76
CA ASP A 23 14.17 9.43 2.79
C ASP A 23 15.28 9.05 3.76
N ASN A 24 14.95 8.41 4.87
CA ASN A 24 15.89 8.06 5.92
C ASN A 24 16.39 6.61 5.83
N ALA A 25 15.82 5.81 4.95
CA ALA A 25 16.09 4.37 4.85
C ALA A 25 15.88 3.68 6.21
N THR A 26 14.72 3.93 6.83
CA THR A 26 14.35 3.35 8.13
C THR A 26 13.00 2.64 8.03
N GLY A 27 12.68 1.84 9.03
CA GLY A 27 11.46 1.07 9.08
C GLY A 27 10.55 1.45 10.24
N ALA A 28 9.28 1.03 10.15
CA ALA A 28 8.29 1.21 11.21
C ALA A 28 7.16 0.21 11.04
N ARG A 29 6.36 0.02 12.08
CA ARG A 29 5.09 -0.70 11.94
C ARG A 29 4.16 0.16 11.08
N LEU A 30 3.50 -0.47 10.12
CA LEU A 30 2.54 0.24 9.28
C LEU A 30 1.40 0.83 10.11
N ALA A 31 0.97 0.12 11.16
CA ALA A 31 -0.07 0.60 12.06
C ALA A 31 0.27 1.95 12.71
N ASP A 32 1.56 2.22 12.95
CA ASP A 32 2.00 3.49 13.55
C ASP A 32 1.93 4.66 12.56
N LEU A 33 1.78 4.37 11.28
CA LEU A 33 1.65 5.38 10.22
C LEU A 33 0.20 5.69 9.87
N THR A 34 -0.75 5.03 10.54
CA THR A 34 -2.19 5.20 10.28
C THR A 34 -2.90 5.59 11.56
N ASP A 35 -4.06 6.26 11.44
CA ASP A 35 -4.88 6.65 12.57
C ASP A 35 -6.34 6.17 12.45
N PHE A 36 -6.56 5.14 11.66
CA PHE A 36 -7.87 4.49 11.51
C PHE A 36 -7.75 3.00 11.78
N GLU A 37 -8.86 2.35 12.09
CA GLU A 37 -8.88 0.91 12.36
C GLU A 37 -8.83 0.11 11.06
N TRP A 38 -8.02 -0.95 11.06
CA TRP A 38 -7.93 -1.94 9.99
C TRP A 38 -7.28 -3.21 10.54
N ASP A 39 -7.52 -4.35 9.89
CA ASP A 39 -6.89 -5.62 10.29
C ASP A 39 -6.03 -6.24 9.19
N ILE A 40 -6.32 -5.98 7.93
CA ILE A 40 -5.56 -6.50 6.80
C ILE A 40 -5.29 -5.36 5.83
N VAL A 41 -4.09 -5.33 5.27
CA VAL A 41 -3.71 -4.41 4.21
C VAL A 41 -3.20 -5.19 3.01
N TYR A 42 -3.54 -4.72 1.82
CA TYR A 42 -2.95 -5.16 0.56
C TYR A 42 -2.30 -3.97 -0.11
N VAL A 43 -1.10 -4.18 -0.65
CA VAL A 43 -0.38 -3.18 -1.43
C VAL A 43 -0.22 -3.72 -2.84
N PHE A 44 -0.62 -2.92 -3.82
CA PHE A 44 -0.44 -3.22 -5.23
C PHE A 44 0.27 -2.06 -5.91
N GLY A 45 0.89 -2.34 -7.04
CA GLY A 45 1.60 -1.34 -7.84
C GLY A 45 1.13 -1.34 -9.27
N GLU A 46 1.72 -0.42 -10.05
CA GLU A 46 1.47 -0.36 -11.49
C GLU A 46 1.73 -1.72 -12.14
N GLY A 47 0.85 -2.12 -13.01
CA GLY A 47 0.96 -3.38 -13.74
C GLY A 47 0.29 -4.56 -13.04
N ASP A 48 -0.14 -4.43 -11.80
CA ASP A 48 -0.84 -5.52 -11.12
C ASP A 48 -2.22 -5.74 -11.75
N PRO A 49 -2.63 -7.02 -11.90
CA PRO A 49 -3.89 -7.34 -12.56
C PRO A 49 -5.11 -6.84 -11.78
N ALA A 50 -6.07 -6.25 -12.50
CA ALA A 50 -7.34 -5.79 -11.91
C ALA A 50 -8.06 -6.91 -11.17
N ASP A 51 -8.04 -8.14 -11.72
CA ASP A 51 -8.71 -9.28 -11.10
C ASP A 51 -8.15 -9.59 -9.71
N GLU A 52 -6.83 -9.54 -9.54
CA GLU A 52 -6.21 -9.77 -8.24
C GLU A 52 -6.55 -8.65 -7.25
N ILE A 53 -6.48 -7.41 -7.71
CA ILE A 53 -6.79 -6.24 -6.86
C ILE A 53 -8.24 -6.31 -6.39
N ASN A 54 -9.15 -6.54 -7.32
CA ASN A 54 -10.59 -6.57 -7.02
C ASN A 54 -10.96 -7.76 -6.14
N HIS A 55 -10.32 -8.90 -6.37
CA HIS A 55 -10.52 -10.07 -5.51
C HIS A 55 -10.07 -9.82 -4.07
N ALA A 56 -8.88 -9.26 -3.90
CA ALA A 56 -8.36 -8.91 -2.57
C ALA A 56 -9.28 -7.90 -1.86
N ALA A 57 -9.75 -6.90 -2.59
CA ALA A 57 -10.62 -5.88 -2.04
C ALA A 57 -12.03 -6.39 -1.73
N GLY A 58 -12.52 -7.36 -2.49
CA GLY A 58 -13.91 -7.79 -2.42
C GLY A 58 -14.86 -6.77 -3.06
N MET A 59 -14.34 -5.89 -3.91
CA MET A 59 -15.12 -4.90 -4.65
C MET A 59 -14.32 -4.45 -5.86
N LYS A 60 -14.98 -3.76 -6.79
CA LYS A 60 -14.32 -3.30 -8.01
C LYS A 60 -13.57 -2.01 -7.74
N ILE A 61 -12.24 -2.12 -7.60
CA ILE A 61 -11.32 -1.00 -7.40
C ILE A 61 -10.75 -0.53 -8.75
N VAL A 62 -10.40 -1.47 -9.63
CA VAL A 62 -9.82 -1.21 -10.94
C VAL A 62 -10.76 -1.76 -12.00
N ARG A 63 -10.93 -1.03 -13.11
CA ARG A 63 -11.94 -1.38 -14.12
C ARG A 63 -11.68 -2.71 -14.79
N ARG A 64 -10.48 -2.89 -15.35
CA ARG A 64 -10.07 -4.13 -16.01
C ARG A 64 -8.60 -4.02 -16.41
N GLY A 65 -8.02 -5.14 -16.84
CA GLY A 65 -6.63 -5.17 -17.27
C GLY A 65 -5.67 -5.07 -16.13
N ARG A 66 -4.76 -4.10 -16.19
CA ARG A 66 -3.74 -3.88 -15.18
C ARG A 66 -3.85 -2.45 -14.65
N PHE A 67 -3.52 -2.27 -13.39
CA PHE A 67 -3.49 -0.94 -12.76
C PHE A 67 -2.49 -0.04 -13.47
N VAL A 68 -2.88 1.20 -13.81
CA VAL A 68 -2.11 2.07 -14.70
C VAL A 68 -1.69 3.42 -14.08
N GLU A 69 -1.62 3.54 -12.78
CA GLU A 69 -1.09 4.75 -12.16
C GLU A 69 0.41 4.64 -11.90
N ASP A 70 1.18 5.46 -12.61
CA ASP A 70 2.63 5.53 -12.50
C ASP A 70 3.08 6.12 -11.16
N SER A 71 4.18 5.59 -10.63
CA SER A 71 4.88 6.15 -9.47
C SER A 71 4.05 6.24 -8.20
N VAL A 72 2.97 5.46 -8.12
CA VAL A 72 2.15 5.37 -6.91
C VAL A 72 1.89 3.92 -6.56
N CYS A 73 1.61 3.69 -5.29
CA CYS A 73 1.15 2.41 -4.79
C CYS A 73 -0.32 2.52 -4.42
N LEU A 74 -1.01 1.42 -4.55
CA LEU A 74 -2.41 1.29 -4.14
C LEU A 74 -2.45 0.54 -2.81
N PHE A 75 -2.97 1.19 -1.77
CA PHE A 75 -3.18 0.58 -0.47
C PHE A 75 -4.65 0.28 -0.30
N ILE A 76 -4.97 -0.97 0.01
CA ILE A 76 -6.34 -1.38 0.33
C ILE A 76 -6.34 -1.87 1.76
N PHE A 77 -6.94 -1.08 2.66
CA PHE A 77 -7.10 -1.45 4.06
C PHE A 77 -8.48 -2.03 4.27
N LYS A 78 -8.53 -3.16 4.96
CA LYS A 78 -9.79 -3.86 5.27
C LYS A 78 -9.96 -4.01 6.77
N LEU A 79 -11.22 -4.07 7.20
CA LEU A 79 -11.59 -4.39 8.58
C LEU A 79 -12.82 -5.31 8.52
N ASP A 80 -12.71 -6.45 9.17
CA ASP A 80 -13.77 -7.47 9.19
C ASP A 80 -14.26 -7.83 7.79
N GLY A 81 -13.32 -7.99 6.86
CA GLY A 81 -13.59 -8.39 5.49
C GLY A 81 -14.08 -7.30 4.55
N LYS A 82 -14.16 -6.07 5.01
CA LYS A 82 -14.65 -4.94 4.19
C LYS A 82 -13.59 -3.88 4.02
N VAL A 83 -13.54 -3.25 2.85
CA VAL A 83 -12.64 -2.15 2.59
C VAL A 83 -13.05 -0.94 3.44
N VAL A 84 -12.10 -0.42 4.22
CA VAL A 84 -12.29 0.82 4.98
C VAL A 84 -11.54 1.99 4.37
N ARG A 85 -10.46 1.71 3.62
CA ARG A 85 -9.73 2.73 2.85
C ARG A 85 -9.20 2.12 1.57
N HIS A 86 -9.27 2.87 0.48
CA HIS A 86 -8.57 2.57 -0.76
C HIS A 86 -7.80 3.84 -1.16
N LEU A 87 -6.49 3.77 -1.01
CA LEU A 87 -5.63 4.95 -1.05
C LEU A 87 -4.54 4.80 -2.10
N ARG A 88 -4.14 5.92 -2.68
CA ARG A 88 -2.89 5.99 -3.45
C ARG A 88 -1.82 6.63 -2.56
N ALA A 89 -0.60 6.17 -2.67
CA ALA A 89 0.55 6.73 -1.97
C ALA A 89 1.68 6.96 -2.98
N PRO A 90 2.38 8.11 -2.88
CA PRO A 90 3.40 8.46 -3.88
C PRO A 90 4.74 7.73 -3.71
N GLN A 91 4.94 7.04 -2.59
CA GLN A 91 6.18 6.28 -2.38
C GLN A 91 6.08 4.91 -3.02
N ILE A 92 7.25 4.34 -3.36
CA ILE A 92 7.31 2.99 -3.90
C ILE A 92 7.35 2.00 -2.74
N VAL A 93 6.27 1.25 -2.58
CA VAL A 93 6.17 0.12 -1.66
C VAL A 93 5.90 -1.12 -2.49
N HIS A 94 6.73 -2.14 -2.36
CA HIS A 94 6.60 -3.36 -3.16
C HIS A 94 5.28 -4.06 -2.82
N PRO A 95 4.60 -4.67 -3.81
CA PRO A 95 3.33 -5.35 -3.58
C PRO A 95 3.43 -6.44 -2.52
N GLY A 96 2.38 -6.56 -1.72
CA GLY A 96 2.32 -7.55 -0.66
C GLY A 96 1.06 -7.38 0.17
N MET A 97 0.98 -8.15 1.25
CA MET A 97 -0.14 -8.06 2.20
C MET A 97 0.38 -8.21 3.63
N GLY A 98 -0.41 -7.75 4.57
CA GLY A 98 -0.06 -7.89 5.97
C GLY A 98 -1.23 -7.66 6.92
N ASP A 99 -1.02 -8.06 8.17
CA ASP A 99 -1.92 -7.76 9.28
C ASP A 99 -1.40 -6.55 10.07
N ARG A 100 -1.97 -6.30 11.25
CA ARG A 100 -1.59 -5.15 12.09
C ARG A 100 -0.14 -5.17 12.57
N ASP A 101 0.52 -6.30 12.54
CA ASP A 101 1.90 -6.43 12.99
C ASP A 101 2.91 -6.19 11.87
N VAL A 102 2.45 -6.04 10.64
CA VAL A 102 3.35 -5.86 9.50
C VAL A 102 4.19 -4.59 9.66
N ARG A 103 5.46 -4.70 9.30
CA ARG A 103 6.37 -3.57 9.24
C ARG A 103 6.59 -3.13 7.81
N VAL A 104 6.89 -1.86 7.65
CA VAL A 104 7.38 -1.31 6.39
C VAL A 104 8.86 -1.05 6.58
N GLU A 105 9.70 -1.66 5.76
CA GLU A 105 11.14 -1.59 5.87
C GLU A 105 11.76 -1.15 4.55
N PRO A 106 12.95 -0.54 4.59
CA PRO A 106 13.63 -0.23 3.33
C PRO A 106 14.01 -1.54 2.61
N ALA A 107 13.67 -1.62 1.33
CA ALA A 107 14.05 -2.76 0.50
C ALA A 107 15.55 -2.69 0.16
N ARG A 108 16.14 -1.50 0.28
CA ARG A 108 17.57 -1.24 0.10
C ARG A 108 17.91 0.02 0.89
N THR A 109 19.19 0.29 1.08
CA THR A 109 19.62 1.45 1.85
C THR A 109 20.17 2.60 1.01
N SER A 110 20.46 2.36 -0.28
CA SER A 110 21.05 3.38 -1.16
C SER A 110 20.68 3.07 -2.62
N PRO A 111 20.54 4.09 -3.48
CA PRO A 111 20.46 5.52 -3.17
C PRO A 111 19.13 5.90 -2.52
N LYS A 112 19.13 6.96 -1.74
CA LYS A 112 17.90 7.50 -1.14
C LYS A 112 17.26 8.51 -2.09
N PRO A 113 15.91 8.65 -2.09
CA PRO A 113 14.95 7.90 -1.30
C PRO A 113 14.90 6.43 -1.73
N VAL A 114 14.66 5.53 -0.78
CA VAL A 114 14.67 4.10 -1.04
C VAL A 114 13.26 3.58 -1.27
N SER A 115 13.13 2.47 -2.02
CA SER A 115 11.87 1.72 -2.07
C SER A 115 11.67 0.98 -0.75
N LEU A 116 10.40 0.69 -0.45
CA LEU A 116 10.00 0.06 0.80
C LEU A 116 9.34 -1.29 0.51
N GLU A 117 9.27 -2.14 1.52
CA GLU A 117 8.59 -3.44 1.42
C GLU A 117 7.90 -3.79 2.73
N LEU A 118 6.89 -4.63 2.64
CA LEU A 118 6.20 -5.15 3.82
C LEU A 118 6.97 -6.35 4.35
N VAL A 119 7.23 -6.35 5.66
CA VAL A 119 8.02 -7.38 6.31
C VAL A 119 7.34 -7.78 7.61
N TYR A 120 7.32 -9.08 7.89
CA TYR A 120 6.91 -9.58 9.18
C TYR A 120 8.15 -9.80 10.04
N PRO A 121 8.23 -9.16 11.21
CA PRO A 121 9.30 -9.46 12.14
C PRO A 121 9.09 -10.88 12.70
N ASP A 122 10.17 -11.62 12.84
CA ASP A 122 10.18 -12.95 13.49
C ASP A 122 9.32 -14.02 12.80
N ARG A 123 9.21 -13.97 11.48
CA ARG A 123 8.51 -15.01 10.72
C ARG A 123 9.37 -15.59 9.60
#